data_dadf354e1b01bdb33e63450debc6fe87
#
_entry.id   dadf354e1b01bdb33e63450debc6fe87
#
_cell.length_a   1.000
_cell.length_b   1.000
_cell.length_c   1.000
_cell.angle_alpha   90.00
_cell.angle_beta   90.00
_cell.angle_gamma   90.00
#
_symmetry.space_group_name_H-M   'P 1'
#
loop_
_entity.id
_entity.type
_entity.pdbx_description
1 polymer ?
#
loop_
_entity_poly.entity_id
_entity_poly.type
_entity_poly.pdbx_seq_one_letter_code
_entity_poly.pdbx_strand_id
1 'polypeptide(L)'
;MKRCITLLSLGLCLAAPMLSQAVDIKPIIHVTNVHNGQYDEGLDAITETKFFGPYQFRVLKDSVETKGETKDIDGRAFRTSDGVFMHVKARSIDNTSISLDKEIEKIVKDRTVPEPTAKMVLPIKYDVTEVDNDGVRSLLAEFMYGWPLHNRTDMVLVTDYEDTRYYYKLQFYRDKLPNGVRIEQLRQMIMDAQFSYK
;
A
#
# COMPACT_ATOMS: atom_id res chain seq x y z
N MET A 1 37.33 30.80 66.84
CA MET A 1 37.57 30.58 65.39
C MET A 1 37.02 29.23 65.01
N LYS A 2 35.88 29.21 64.39
CA LYS A 2 35.20 27.95 63.86
C LYS A 2 35.38 27.96 62.37
N ARG A 3 36.08 26.94 61.83
CA ARG A 3 36.22 26.72 60.36
C ARG A 3 35.03 25.89 59.87
N CYS A 4 34.22 26.48 59.02
CA CYS A 4 33.21 25.72 58.22
C CYS A 4 33.92 25.04 57.04
N ILE A 5 33.75 23.73 56.94
CA ILE A 5 34.16 22.91 55.79
C ILE A 5 32.90 22.70 54.93
N THR A 6 32.91 23.29 53.76
CA THR A 6 31.83 23.10 52.77
C THR A 6 32.18 21.89 51.91
N LEU A 7 31.39 20.84 52.03
CA LEU A 7 31.45 19.66 51.16
C LEU A 7 30.72 19.98 49.85
N LEU A 8 31.44 20.03 48.72
CA LEU A 8 30.90 20.02 47.38
C LEU A 8 30.58 18.57 47.00
N SER A 9 29.29 18.26 46.93
CA SER A 9 28.82 16.99 46.33
C SER A 9 28.74 17.13 44.81
N LEU A 10 29.70 16.52 44.10
CA LEU A 10 29.59 16.32 42.63
C LEU A 10 28.51 15.28 42.35
N GLY A 11 27.39 15.74 41.87
CA GLY A 11 26.34 14.87 41.30
C GLY A 11 26.76 14.36 39.92
N LEU A 12 27.17 13.09 39.83
CA LEU A 12 27.39 12.40 38.56
C LEU A 12 26.00 12.04 37.98
N CYS A 13 25.52 12.84 37.04
CA CYS A 13 24.36 12.43 36.20
C CYS A 13 24.83 11.33 35.24
N LEU A 14 24.56 10.06 35.59
CA LEU A 14 24.63 8.93 34.66
C LEU A 14 23.46 9.05 33.66
N ALA A 15 23.76 9.63 32.49
CA ALA A 15 22.85 9.52 31.36
C ALA A 15 22.83 8.06 30.89
N ALA A 16 21.83 7.32 31.30
CA ALA A 16 21.54 6.01 30.73
C ALA A 16 21.18 6.18 29.24
N PRO A 17 21.82 5.44 28.31
CA PRO A 17 21.38 5.44 26.93
C PRO A 17 19.97 4.85 26.91
N MET A 18 18.98 5.67 26.51
CA MET A 18 17.67 5.16 26.13
C MET A 18 17.89 4.28 24.89
N LEU A 19 18.01 2.97 25.11
CA LEU A 19 17.83 1.99 24.05
C LEU A 19 16.41 2.17 23.53
N SER A 20 16.27 2.86 22.42
CA SER A 20 15.08 2.85 21.61
C SER A 20 14.86 1.39 21.19
N GLN A 21 14.05 0.64 21.95
CA GLN A 21 13.52 -0.62 21.49
C GLN A 21 12.67 -0.30 20.28
N ALA A 22 13.16 -0.67 19.10
CA ALA A 22 12.36 -0.71 17.90
C ALA A 22 11.20 -1.66 18.21
N VAL A 23 10.02 -1.10 18.41
CA VAL A 23 8.80 -1.88 18.56
C VAL A 23 8.60 -2.55 17.21
N ASP A 24 8.79 -3.86 17.20
CA ASP A 24 8.56 -4.70 16.01
C ASP A 24 7.03 -4.76 15.80
N ILE A 25 6.51 -3.72 15.13
CA ILE A 25 5.08 -3.62 14.81
C ILE A 25 4.84 -4.62 13.68
N LYS A 26 4.49 -5.85 14.05
CA LYS A 26 3.99 -6.82 13.07
C LYS A 26 2.66 -6.28 12.54
N PRO A 27 2.49 -6.16 11.21
CA PRO A 27 1.21 -5.76 10.65
C PRO A 27 0.14 -6.77 11.09
N ILE A 28 -0.98 -6.28 11.59
CA ILE A 28 -2.13 -7.13 11.91
C ILE A 28 -2.75 -7.48 10.55
N ILE A 29 -2.57 -8.72 10.13
CA ILE A 29 -3.19 -9.24 8.91
C ILE A 29 -4.62 -9.62 9.28
N HIS A 30 -5.60 -8.86 8.81
CA HIS A 30 -7.00 -9.24 8.84
C HIS A 30 -7.30 -10.07 7.59
N VAL A 31 -7.55 -11.37 7.78
CA VAL A 31 -7.96 -12.26 6.69
C VAL A 31 -9.44 -11.99 6.39
N THR A 32 -9.70 -11.36 5.26
CA THR A 32 -11.04 -11.26 4.70
C THR A 32 -11.07 -12.15 3.47
N ASN A 33 -11.75 -13.30 3.55
CA ASN A 33 -11.99 -14.13 2.37
C ASN A 33 -13.00 -13.41 1.50
N VAL A 34 -12.54 -12.77 0.43
CA VAL A 34 -13.41 -12.23 -0.60
C VAL A 34 -13.74 -13.37 -1.54
N HIS A 35 -14.86 -14.06 -1.25
CA HIS A 35 -15.40 -15.02 -2.23
C HIS A 35 -15.91 -14.24 -3.44
N ASN A 36 -15.50 -14.64 -4.63
CA ASN A 36 -16.06 -14.21 -5.92
C ASN A 36 -17.56 -14.47 -5.95
N GLY A 37 -18.40 -13.59 -5.46
CA GLY A 37 -19.82 -13.83 -5.39
C GLY A 37 -20.67 -12.64 -5.00
N GLN A 38 -20.09 -11.62 -4.43
CA GLN A 38 -20.78 -10.34 -4.27
C GLN A 38 -20.38 -9.40 -5.40
N TYR A 39 -20.87 -9.72 -6.57
CA TYR A 39 -20.75 -8.88 -7.74
C TYR A 39 -21.55 -7.60 -7.49
N ASP A 40 -20.87 -6.47 -7.35
CA ASP A 40 -21.54 -5.17 -7.36
C ASP A 40 -21.82 -4.81 -8.83
N GLU A 41 -23.08 -4.99 -9.29
CA GLU A 41 -23.50 -4.59 -10.64
C GLU A 41 -23.13 -3.12 -10.95
N GLY A 42 -23.06 -2.27 -9.92
CA GLY A 42 -22.58 -0.91 -10.05
C GLY A 42 -21.12 -0.78 -10.44
N LEU A 43 -20.28 -1.79 -10.17
CA LEU A 43 -18.86 -1.76 -10.53
C LEU A 43 -18.65 -1.81 -12.05
N ASP A 44 -19.40 -2.67 -12.76
CA ASP A 44 -19.34 -2.74 -14.23
C ASP A 44 -19.81 -1.46 -14.92
N ALA A 45 -20.73 -0.74 -14.29
CA ALA A 45 -21.18 0.53 -14.85
C ALA A 45 -20.05 1.58 -14.90
N ILE A 46 -19.13 1.56 -13.93
CA ILE A 46 -18.07 2.57 -13.77
C ILE A 46 -16.68 2.09 -14.18
N THR A 47 -16.47 0.78 -14.38
CA THR A 47 -15.14 0.21 -14.70
C THR A 47 -15.12 -0.51 -16.04
N GLU A 48 -13.93 -0.67 -16.59
CA GLU A 48 -13.63 -1.57 -17.71
C GLU A 48 -12.47 -2.50 -17.36
N THR A 49 -12.47 -3.68 -17.97
CA THR A 49 -11.40 -4.67 -17.79
C THR A 49 -10.23 -4.39 -18.70
N LYS A 50 -9.02 -4.50 -18.17
CA LYS A 50 -7.75 -4.41 -18.89
C LYS A 50 -6.90 -5.64 -18.59
N PHE A 51 -5.88 -5.86 -19.42
CA PHE A 51 -4.96 -6.99 -19.30
C PHE A 51 -3.51 -6.51 -19.27
N PHE A 52 -2.70 -7.19 -18.47
CA PHE A 52 -1.24 -7.05 -18.46
C PHE A 52 -0.62 -8.46 -18.43
N GLY A 53 -0.31 -9.00 -19.60
CA GLY A 53 -0.07 -10.43 -19.75
C GLY A 53 -1.30 -11.26 -19.35
N PRO A 54 -1.16 -12.28 -18.50
CA PRO A 54 -2.27 -13.07 -17.98
C PRO A 54 -3.08 -12.34 -16.89
N TYR A 55 -2.56 -11.24 -16.35
CA TYR A 55 -3.18 -10.49 -15.26
C TYR A 55 -4.31 -9.63 -15.78
N GLN A 56 -5.52 -9.91 -15.31
CA GLN A 56 -6.73 -9.18 -15.60
C GLN A 56 -7.03 -8.22 -14.44
N PHE A 57 -7.25 -6.96 -14.72
CA PHE A 57 -7.55 -5.93 -13.72
C PHE A 57 -8.56 -4.92 -14.26
N ARG A 58 -9.21 -4.19 -13.36
CA ARG A 58 -10.20 -3.18 -13.72
C ARG A 58 -9.61 -1.79 -13.61
N VAL A 59 -10.06 -0.87 -14.46
CA VAL A 59 -9.78 0.56 -14.38
C VAL A 59 -11.08 1.34 -14.52
N LEU A 60 -11.12 2.57 -14.02
CA LEU A 60 -12.28 3.45 -14.23
C LEU A 60 -12.42 3.78 -15.72
N LYS A 61 -13.65 3.72 -16.27
CA LYS A 61 -13.95 3.96 -17.70
C LYS A 61 -13.46 5.31 -18.21
N ASP A 62 -13.51 6.35 -17.36
CA ASP A 62 -13.09 7.70 -17.71
C ASP A 62 -11.58 7.93 -17.56
N SER A 63 -10.81 6.85 -17.33
CA SER A 63 -9.37 6.96 -17.20
C SER A 63 -8.68 6.93 -18.56
N VAL A 64 -7.60 7.71 -18.65
CA VAL A 64 -6.72 7.72 -19.81
C VAL A 64 -5.43 7.01 -19.47
N GLU A 65 -4.97 6.12 -20.36
CA GLU A 65 -3.67 5.48 -20.21
C GLU A 65 -2.55 6.49 -20.40
N THR A 66 -1.70 6.64 -19.39
CA THR A 66 -0.57 7.58 -19.40
C THR A 66 0.68 6.86 -19.85
N LYS A 67 1.26 7.31 -20.98
CA LYS A 67 2.54 6.79 -21.47
C LYS A 67 3.70 7.54 -20.82
N GLY A 68 4.60 6.82 -20.15
CA GLY A 68 5.92 7.34 -19.79
C GLY A 68 6.04 8.08 -18.47
N GLU A 69 5.04 8.11 -17.60
CA GLU A 69 5.20 8.66 -16.24
C GLU A 69 5.99 7.74 -15.28
N THR A 70 6.15 6.49 -15.65
CA THR A 70 7.01 5.55 -14.92
C THR A 70 8.24 5.26 -15.75
N LYS A 71 9.43 5.50 -15.18
CA LYS A 71 10.71 5.02 -15.74
C LYS A 71 10.80 3.48 -15.75
N ASP A 72 9.88 2.81 -15.07
CA ASP A 72 9.74 1.37 -15.05
C ASP A 72 9.06 0.91 -16.33
N ILE A 73 9.83 0.31 -17.21
CA ILE A 73 9.46 -0.11 -18.57
C ILE A 73 8.34 -1.18 -18.57
N ASP A 74 8.08 -1.84 -17.43
CA ASP A 74 7.22 -3.01 -17.31
C ASP A 74 5.89 -2.73 -16.58
N GLY A 75 5.17 -1.66 -16.98
CA GLY A 75 3.91 -1.33 -16.34
C GLY A 75 2.95 -0.54 -17.22
N ARG A 76 1.67 -0.52 -16.80
CA ARG A 76 0.60 0.29 -17.41
C ARG A 76 0.02 1.22 -16.35
N ALA A 77 -0.11 2.49 -16.66
CA ALA A 77 -0.67 3.49 -15.75
C ALA A 77 -1.88 4.18 -16.38
N PHE A 78 -2.88 4.47 -15.57
CA PHE A 78 -4.13 5.10 -15.95
C PHE A 78 -4.47 6.22 -14.97
N ARG A 79 -5.05 7.30 -15.46
CA ARG A 79 -5.45 8.43 -14.62
C ARG A 79 -6.79 8.99 -15.07
N THR A 80 -7.67 9.30 -14.10
CA THR A 80 -8.88 10.10 -14.35
C THR A 80 -8.59 11.59 -14.23
N SER A 81 -9.47 12.44 -14.77
CA SER A 81 -9.40 13.90 -14.60
C SER A 81 -9.45 14.33 -13.13
N ASP A 82 -10.18 13.59 -12.30
CA ASP A 82 -10.35 13.87 -10.87
C ASP A 82 -9.18 13.37 -9.99
N GLY A 83 -8.13 12.82 -10.63
CA GLY A 83 -6.89 12.46 -9.98
C GLY A 83 -6.84 11.07 -9.35
N VAL A 84 -7.75 10.15 -9.72
CA VAL A 84 -7.58 8.72 -9.42
C VAL A 84 -6.47 8.17 -10.31
N PHE A 85 -5.45 7.60 -9.68
CA PHE A 85 -4.30 7.02 -10.37
C PHE A 85 -4.27 5.52 -10.14
N MET A 86 -4.17 4.74 -11.22
CA MET A 86 -4.11 3.29 -11.24
C MET A 86 -2.84 2.86 -11.97
N HIS A 87 -2.08 1.94 -11.39
CA HIS A 87 -0.83 1.47 -11.98
C HIS A 87 -0.65 -0.02 -11.73
N VAL A 88 -0.46 -0.78 -12.80
CA VAL A 88 -0.08 -2.19 -12.75
C VAL A 88 1.33 -2.35 -13.26
N LYS A 89 2.14 -3.12 -12.53
CA LYS A 89 3.47 -3.55 -12.96
C LYS A 89 3.72 -5.00 -12.59
N ALA A 90 4.66 -5.64 -13.28
CA ALA A 90 5.12 -6.97 -12.97
C ALA A 90 6.64 -7.00 -12.76
N ARG A 91 7.08 -7.99 -12.00
CA ARG A 91 8.49 -8.29 -11.76
C ARG A 91 8.69 -9.79 -11.73
N SER A 92 9.73 -10.30 -12.37
CA SER A 92 10.11 -11.71 -12.28
C SER A 92 10.47 -12.07 -10.83
N ILE A 93 10.04 -13.24 -10.40
CA ILE A 93 10.42 -13.87 -9.14
C ILE A 93 11.56 -14.84 -9.44
N ASP A 94 12.67 -14.72 -8.72
CA ASP A 94 13.82 -15.59 -8.79
C ASP A 94 14.20 -16.12 -7.39
N ASN A 95 15.24 -16.92 -7.30
CA ASN A 95 15.71 -17.51 -6.04
C ASN A 95 16.17 -16.47 -4.99
N THR A 96 16.37 -15.22 -5.39
CA THR A 96 16.74 -14.12 -4.49
C THR A 96 15.55 -13.31 -4.02
N SER A 97 14.36 -13.56 -4.58
CA SER A 97 13.14 -12.83 -4.28
C SER A 97 12.61 -13.23 -2.90
N ILE A 98 12.18 -12.22 -2.13
CA ILE A 98 11.53 -12.44 -0.84
C ILE A 98 10.12 -12.97 -1.03
N SER A 99 9.56 -13.66 -0.02
CA SER A 99 8.17 -14.15 -0.05
C SER A 99 7.16 -13.00 -0.17
N LEU A 100 5.93 -13.32 -0.59
CA LEU A 100 4.82 -12.36 -0.69
C LEU A 100 4.58 -11.63 0.65
N ASP A 101 4.60 -12.36 1.78
CA ASP A 101 4.43 -11.77 3.11
C ASP A 101 5.54 -10.77 3.44
N LYS A 102 6.79 -11.10 3.16
CA LYS A 102 7.92 -10.19 3.37
C LYS A 102 7.89 -8.99 2.44
N GLU A 103 7.36 -9.14 1.22
CA GLU A 103 7.20 -8.01 0.30
C GLU A 103 6.17 -7.01 0.84
N ILE A 104 5.03 -7.49 1.35
CA ILE A 104 4.02 -6.61 1.92
C ILE A 104 4.52 -5.97 3.23
N GLU A 105 5.23 -6.72 4.08
CA GLU A 105 5.89 -6.17 5.28
C GLU A 105 6.85 -5.04 4.93
N LYS A 106 7.65 -5.23 3.88
CA LYS A 106 8.55 -4.18 3.37
C LYS A 106 7.77 -2.96 2.89
N ILE A 107 6.72 -3.15 2.09
CA ILE A 107 5.86 -2.05 1.61
C ILE A 107 5.27 -1.26 2.79
N VAL A 108 4.79 -1.95 3.83
CA VAL A 108 4.25 -1.33 5.04
C VAL A 108 5.36 -0.57 5.77
N LYS A 109 6.50 -1.20 6.00
CA LYS A 109 7.64 -0.58 6.67
C LYS A 109 8.13 0.68 5.96
N ASP A 110 8.30 0.62 4.64
CA ASP A 110 8.76 1.76 3.82
C ASP A 110 7.81 2.96 3.89
N ARG A 111 6.54 2.75 4.29
CA ARG A 111 5.53 3.82 4.40
C ARG A 111 5.19 4.25 5.82
N THR A 112 5.47 3.41 6.82
CA THR A 112 5.09 3.67 8.23
C THR A 112 6.28 3.99 9.13
N VAL A 113 7.50 3.60 8.74
CA VAL A 113 8.71 3.89 9.51
C VAL A 113 9.41 5.09 8.87
N PRO A 114 9.55 6.23 9.59
CA PRO A 114 10.22 7.40 9.05
C PRO A 114 11.72 7.11 8.88
N GLU A 115 12.24 7.39 7.71
CA GLU A 115 13.69 7.48 7.54
C GLU A 115 14.22 8.75 8.23
N PRO A 116 15.36 8.69 8.93
CA PRO A 116 15.88 9.82 9.72
C PRO A 116 16.12 11.10 8.91
N THR A 117 16.31 10.98 7.60
CA THR A 117 16.66 12.10 6.69
C THR A 117 15.50 12.51 5.77
N ALA A 118 14.43 11.72 5.68
CA ALA A 118 13.34 11.99 4.77
C ALA A 118 12.20 12.75 5.45
N LYS A 119 11.73 13.83 4.83
CA LYS A 119 10.46 14.49 5.18
C LYS A 119 9.28 13.64 4.69
N MET A 120 9.05 12.49 5.34
CA MET A 120 8.00 11.57 4.96
C MET A 120 6.69 11.91 5.68
N VAL A 121 5.58 11.95 4.95
CA VAL A 121 4.25 12.04 5.56
C VAL A 121 3.78 10.63 5.87
N LEU A 122 3.58 10.34 7.15
CA LEU A 122 3.13 9.03 7.61
C LEU A 122 1.61 8.88 7.41
N PRO A 123 1.12 7.67 7.13
CA PRO A 123 -0.31 7.39 7.12
C PRO A 123 -0.88 7.53 8.54
N ILE A 124 -2.10 8.05 8.66
CA ILE A 124 -2.85 8.11 9.93
C ILE A 124 -3.43 6.73 10.31
N LYS A 125 -3.60 5.87 9.31
CA LYS A 125 -4.05 4.49 9.45
C LYS A 125 -3.52 3.67 8.29
N TYR A 126 -3.19 2.40 8.55
CA TYR A 126 -2.97 1.40 7.52
C TYR A 126 -3.63 0.08 7.90
N ASP A 127 -3.89 -0.75 6.90
CA ASP A 127 -4.46 -2.09 7.04
C ASP A 127 -3.86 -3.03 5.99
N VAL A 128 -3.81 -4.33 6.30
CA VAL A 128 -3.38 -5.38 5.36
C VAL A 128 -4.43 -6.47 5.35
N THR A 129 -4.98 -6.74 4.17
CA THR A 129 -6.02 -7.73 3.95
C THR A 129 -5.50 -8.83 3.04
N GLU A 130 -5.75 -10.09 3.40
CA GLU A 130 -5.54 -11.22 2.50
C GLU A 130 -6.75 -11.38 1.58
N VAL A 131 -6.50 -11.53 0.29
CA VAL A 131 -7.51 -11.69 -0.76
C VAL A 131 -7.23 -13.01 -1.47
N ASP A 132 -8.22 -13.87 -1.58
CA ASP A 132 -8.16 -15.11 -2.35
C ASP A 132 -9.09 -14.99 -3.56
N ASN A 133 -8.51 -15.01 -4.76
CA ASN A 133 -9.22 -14.99 -6.02
C ASN A 133 -8.94 -16.31 -6.76
N ASP A 134 -9.93 -17.23 -6.73
CA ASP A 134 -9.85 -18.53 -7.39
C ASP A 134 -8.61 -19.37 -7.00
N GLY A 135 -8.26 -19.35 -5.71
CA GLY A 135 -7.09 -20.05 -5.18
C GLY A 135 -5.75 -19.34 -5.39
N VAL A 136 -5.77 -18.12 -5.94
CA VAL A 136 -4.59 -17.27 -6.04
C VAL A 136 -4.57 -16.28 -4.89
N ARG A 137 -3.62 -16.47 -3.98
CA ARG A 137 -3.44 -15.62 -2.80
C ARG A 137 -2.81 -14.27 -3.17
N SER A 138 -3.43 -13.20 -2.73
CA SER A 138 -2.94 -11.83 -2.85
C SER A 138 -2.94 -11.13 -1.49
N LEU A 139 -2.12 -10.10 -1.33
CA LEU A 139 -2.11 -9.25 -0.14
C LEU A 139 -2.37 -7.79 -0.54
N LEU A 140 -3.38 -7.18 0.06
CA LEU A 140 -3.75 -5.78 -0.15
C LEU A 140 -3.29 -4.96 1.05
N ALA A 141 -2.39 -4.00 0.84
CA ALA A 141 -2.08 -2.96 1.82
C ALA A 141 -2.79 -1.66 1.46
N GLU A 142 -3.51 -1.10 2.43
CA GLU A 142 -4.22 0.18 2.33
C GLU A 142 -3.62 1.19 3.30
N PHE A 143 -3.31 2.42 2.83
CA PHE A 143 -2.73 3.49 3.62
C PHE A 143 -3.60 4.74 3.50
N MET A 144 -4.07 5.26 4.63
CA MET A 144 -4.86 6.48 4.70
C MET A 144 -4.00 7.61 5.21
N TYR A 145 -3.98 8.72 4.48
CA TYR A 145 -3.25 9.93 4.85
C TYR A 145 -4.23 11.06 5.16
N GLY A 146 -3.89 11.89 6.15
CA GLY A 146 -4.59 13.13 6.45
C GLY A 146 -3.89 14.34 5.83
N TRP A 147 -4.05 15.50 6.47
CA TRP A 147 -3.30 16.70 6.13
C TRP A 147 -1.78 16.48 6.31
N PRO A 148 -0.88 16.97 5.42
CA PRO A 148 -1.15 17.84 4.26
C PRO A 148 -1.46 17.12 2.94
N LEU A 149 -1.63 15.79 2.92
CA LEU A 149 -1.90 15.01 1.71
C LEU A 149 -3.40 14.95 1.33
N HIS A 150 -4.21 15.92 1.80
CA HIS A 150 -5.60 16.10 1.38
C HIS A 150 -6.45 14.81 1.43
N ASN A 151 -6.38 14.06 2.53
CA ASN A 151 -7.14 12.83 2.70
C ASN A 151 -6.88 11.76 1.59
N ARG A 152 -5.64 11.65 1.14
CA ARG A 152 -5.22 10.63 0.15
C ARG A 152 -5.35 9.22 0.73
N THR A 153 -5.74 8.30 -0.13
CA THR A 153 -5.65 6.85 0.11
C THR A 153 -4.78 6.23 -0.97
N ASP A 154 -3.86 5.38 -0.55
CA ASP A 154 -3.04 4.54 -1.41
C ASP A 154 -3.36 3.08 -1.10
N MET A 155 -3.63 2.29 -2.12
CA MET A 155 -3.83 0.85 -2.05
C MET A 155 -2.79 0.14 -2.91
N VAL A 156 -2.25 -0.98 -2.44
CA VAL A 156 -1.30 -1.81 -3.19
C VAL A 156 -1.69 -3.26 -3.01
N LEU A 157 -2.20 -3.88 -4.07
CA LEU A 157 -2.39 -5.33 -4.15
C LEU A 157 -1.13 -5.95 -4.70
N VAL A 158 -0.61 -6.97 -4.02
CA VAL A 158 0.55 -7.76 -4.47
C VAL A 158 0.11 -9.20 -4.62
N THR A 159 0.41 -9.79 -5.78
CA THR A 159 0.02 -11.15 -6.13
C THR A 159 1.19 -11.87 -6.78
N ASP A 160 1.50 -13.07 -6.32
CA ASP A 160 2.46 -13.96 -6.96
C ASP A 160 1.68 -14.97 -7.84
N TYR A 161 2.04 -15.04 -9.11
CA TYR A 161 1.47 -16.00 -10.06
C TYR A 161 2.57 -16.53 -10.96
N GLU A 162 2.77 -17.86 -10.95
CA GLU A 162 3.90 -18.51 -11.57
C GLU A 162 5.22 -17.85 -11.12
N ASP A 163 6.14 -17.55 -12.04
CA ASP A 163 7.41 -16.91 -11.75
C ASP A 163 7.34 -15.36 -11.79
N THR A 164 6.16 -14.78 -11.56
CA THR A 164 5.95 -13.34 -11.69
C THR A 164 5.15 -12.77 -10.52
N ARG A 165 5.65 -11.66 -9.97
CA ARG A 165 4.96 -10.85 -8.97
C ARG A 165 4.32 -9.64 -9.62
N TYR A 166 3.03 -9.51 -9.42
CA TYR A 166 2.22 -8.40 -9.91
C TYR A 166 1.92 -7.43 -8.79
N TYR A 167 1.96 -6.15 -9.11
CA TYR A 167 1.59 -5.05 -8.22
C TYR A 167 0.50 -4.24 -8.88
N TYR A 168 -0.68 -4.18 -8.28
CA TYR A 168 -1.71 -3.25 -8.69
C TYR A 168 -1.80 -2.15 -7.63
N LYS A 169 -1.49 -0.91 -8.03
CA LYS A 169 -1.54 0.27 -7.17
C LYS A 169 -2.71 1.15 -7.55
N LEU A 170 -3.41 1.64 -6.54
CA LEU A 170 -4.50 2.59 -6.66
C LEU A 170 -4.26 3.74 -5.69
N GLN A 171 -4.33 4.98 -6.19
CA GLN A 171 -4.17 6.19 -5.40
C GLN A 171 -5.30 7.16 -5.71
N PHE A 172 -5.92 7.72 -4.71
CA PHE A 172 -6.99 8.71 -4.86
C PHE A 172 -7.10 9.63 -3.64
N TYR A 173 -7.81 10.75 -3.82
CA TYR A 173 -8.20 11.66 -2.76
C TYR A 173 -9.64 11.40 -2.37
N ARG A 174 -9.90 11.09 -1.08
CA ARG A 174 -11.24 10.72 -0.59
C ARG A 174 -12.29 11.82 -0.75
N ASP A 175 -11.86 13.07 -0.79
CA ASP A 175 -12.68 14.28 -0.97
C ASP A 175 -12.81 14.73 -2.44
N LYS A 176 -12.21 13.99 -3.39
CA LYS A 176 -12.19 14.31 -4.83
C LYS A 176 -12.47 13.08 -5.70
N LEU A 177 -13.37 12.22 -5.24
CA LEU A 177 -13.75 11.06 -6.06
C LEU A 177 -14.60 11.49 -7.26
N PRO A 178 -14.47 10.80 -8.42
CA PRO A 178 -15.37 11.00 -9.54
C PRO A 178 -16.85 10.83 -9.14
N ASN A 179 -17.74 11.56 -9.78
CA ASN A 179 -19.17 11.50 -9.48
C ASN A 179 -19.71 10.07 -9.57
N GLY A 180 -20.37 9.63 -8.50
CA GLY A 180 -20.98 8.30 -8.41
C GLY A 180 -20.02 7.17 -8.02
N VAL A 181 -18.72 7.45 -7.85
CA VAL A 181 -17.72 6.47 -7.40
C VAL A 181 -17.61 6.48 -5.88
N ARG A 182 -17.73 5.31 -5.25
CA ARG A 182 -17.56 5.11 -3.80
C ARG A 182 -16.23 4.46 -3.49
N ILE A 183 -15.70 4.70 -2.30
CA ILE A 183 -14.43 4.10 -1.82
C ILE A 183 -14.52 2.57 -1.82
N GLU A 184 -15.66 2.01 -1.44
CA GLU A 184 -15.92 0.57 -1.42
C GLU A 184 -15.81 -0.03 -2.82
N GLN A 185 -16.30 0.68 -3.85
CA GLN A 185 -16.17 0.25 -5.24
C GLN A 185 -14.72 0.28 -5.73
N LEU A 186 -13.93 1.28 -5.31
CA LEU A 186 -12.50 1.33 -5.62
C LEU A 186 -11.73 0.20 -4.91
N ARG A 187 -12.11 -0.14 -3.68
CA ARG A 187 -11.54 -1.28 -2.96
C ARG A 187 -11.92 -2.60 -3.64
N GLN A 188 -13.19 -2.78 -4.02
CA GLN A 188 -13.64 -3.95 -4.77
C GLN A 188 -12.92 -4.06 -6.12
N MET A 189 -12.79 -2.95 -6.84
CA MET A 189 -12.10 -2.90 -8.14
C MET A 189 -10.67 -3.44 -8.06
N ILE A 190 -9.90 -3.08 -7.02
CA ILE A 190 -8.53 -3.58 -6.86
C ILE A 190 -8.51 -5.04 -6.41
N MET A 191 -9.45 -5.48 -5.57
CA MET A 191 -9.54 -6.86 -5.09
C MET A 191 -10.04 -7.83 -6.17
N ASP A 192 -10.79 -7.37 -7.17
CA ASP A 192 -11.29 -8.18 -8.30
C ASP A 192 -10.20 -8.53 -9.33
N ALA A 193 -8.97 -8.11 -9.12
CA ALA A 193 -7.88 -8.46 -10.02
C ALA A 193 -7.61 -9.98 -9.97
N GLN A 194 -7.55 -10.63 -11.14
CA GLN A 194 -7.48 -12.08 -11.27
C GLN A 194 -6.60 -12.49 -12.45
N PHE A 195 -6.43 -13.79 -12.67
CA PHE A 195 -5.70 -14.32 -13.82
C PHE A 195 -6.65 -14.96 -14.82
N SER A 196 -6.49 -14.62 -16.10
CA SER A 196 -7.19 -15.33 -17.17
C SER A 196 -6.48 -16.65 -17.42
N TYR A 197 -7.11 -17.76 -17.06
CA TYR A 197 -6.64 -19.08 -17.51
C TYR A 197 -6.83 -19.15 -19.03
N LYS A 198 -5.74 -19.45 -19.74
CA LYS A 198 -5.79 -19.80 -21.17
C LYS A 198 -6.14 -21.25 -21.33
#